data_a88004ac1ca436dbb25e04370eb1fda4
#
_entry.id   a88004ac1ca436dbb25e04370eb1fda4
#
_cell.length_a   1.000
_cell.length_b   1.000
_cell.length_c   1.000
_cell.angle_alpha   90.00
_cell.angle_beta   90.00
_cell.angle_gamma   90.00
#
_symmetry.space_group_name_H-M   'P 1'
#
loop_
_entity.id
_entity.type
_entity.pdbx_description
1 polymer ?
#
loop_
_entity_poly.entity_id
_entity_poly.type
_entity_poly.pdbx_seq_one_letter_code
_entity_poly.pdbx_strand_id
1 'polypeptide(L)'
;MNKHDVLVVGSVAFDTIENANGRAERVLGGAASYASICASYFTKPSVVAVVGTDFTQEYRDPFLKRGVDITGVEVKDGLTFHWGGSYDADFNTAFTKFTDLNVFKDFKPVLSKEQQNAKAVFLANIDPELQLSVLKQVKHPRLVACDTMNYWISSKKDTLLKVIKQIDILFLNENEARLLTGIYNLIQAGKWLLGKGVKYVIIKLGSNGSMLVSHKGIAQLPPYILEHVHDTTGAGDTFGGGFTGYLASLKNWNTLPAIKRAMMIGNVMASFTIESFSVARLAGLTPQIINKRLKEYTDMLRFD
;
A
#
# COMPACT_ATOMS: atom_id res chain seq x y z
N MET A 1 -13.68 10.57 20.95
CA MET A 1 -12.41 9.91 20.56
C MET A 1 -12.56 9.46 19.13
N ASN A 2 -11.63 9.82 18.22
CA ASN A 2 -11.67 9.30 16.85
C ASN A 2 -11.56 7.78 16.88
N LYS A 3 -12.52 7.10 16.27
CA LYS A 3 -12.62 5.64 16.24
C LYS A 3 -11.56 5.03 15.33
N HIS A 4 -11.07 5.81 14.33
CA HIS A 4 -10.13 5.37 13.31
C HIS A 4 -8.89 6.27 13.28
N ASP A 5 -7.73 5.65 13.27
CA ASP A 5 -6.47 6.36 13.17
C ASP A 5 -5.99 6.52 11.73
N VAL A 6 -6.27 5.53 10.86
CA VAL A 6 -5.93 5.54 9.43
C VAL A 6 -7.16 5.21 8.59
N LEU A 7 -7.44 6.05 7.61
CA LEU A 7 -8.37 5.78 6.52
C LEU A 7 -7.57 5.21 5.34
N VAL A 8 -7.92 4.02 4.90
CA VAL A 8 -7.37 3.39 3.68
C VAL A 8 -8.45 3.41 2.60
N VAL A 9 -8.17 4.05 1.47
CA VAL A 9 -9.08 4.07 0.32
C VAL A 9 -8.41 3.42 -0.87
N GLY A 10 -9.03 2.38 -1.42
CA GLY A 10 -8.42 1.60 -2.49
C GLY A 10 -9.32 0.45 -2.95
N SER A 11 -8.76 -0.41 -3.79
CA SER A 11 -9.45 -1.61 -4.24
C SER A 11 -9.48 -2.68 -3.15
N VAL A 12 -10.64 -3.31 -2.99
CA VAL A 12 -10.83 -4.64 -2.43
C VAL A 12 -11.26 -5.51 -3.60
N ALA A 13 -10.52 -6.57 -3.89
CA ALA A 13 -10.63 -7.30 -5.13
C ALA A 13 -10.42 -8.80 -4.92
N PHE A 14 -10.68 -9.56 -5.97
CA PHE A 14 -10.13 -10.90 -6.12
C PHE A 14 -8.93 -10.86 -7.05
N ASP A 15 -7.92 -11.66 -6.72
CA ASP A 15 -6.75 -11.86 -7.57
C ASP A 15 -6.69 -13.33 -8.03
N THR A 16 -6.39 -13.55 -9.31
CA THR A 16 -5.97 -14.85 -9.85
C THR A 16 -4.53 -14.72 -10.29
N ILE A 17 -3.64 -15.44 -9.61
CA ILE A 17 -2.20 -15.28 -9.74
C ILE A 17 -1.60 -16.60 -10.20
N GLU A 18 -0.68 -16.54 -11.17
CA GLU A 18 0.09 -17.67 -11.65
C GLU A 18 1.58 -17.31 -11.70
N ASN A 19 2.40 -18.18 -11.12
CA ASN A 19 3.85 -18.04 -11.12
C ASN A 19 4.53 -19.40 -11.03
N ALA A 20 5.87 -19.45 -10.91
CA ALA A 20 6.64 -20.68 -10.83
C ALA A 20 6.28 -21.57 -9.62
N ASN A 21 5.69 -21.03 -8.56
CA ASN A 21 5.28 -21.76 -7.35
C ASN A 21 3.86 -22.30 -7.43
N GLY A 22 3.10 -22.00 -8.50
CA GLY A 22 1.76 -22.50 -8.72
C GLY A 22 0.74 -21.43 -9.09
N ARG A 23 -0.52 -21.74 -8.83
CA ARG A 23 -1.66 -20.87 -9.15
C ARG A 23 -2.58 -20.73 -7.96
N ALA A 24 -2.95 -19.49 -7.66
CA ALA A 24 -4.03 -19.16 -6.74
C ALA A 24 -5.17 -18.52 -7.53
N GLU A 25 -6.38 -19.03 -7.37
CA GLU A 25 -7.52 -18.59 -8.13
C GLU A 25 -8.52 -17.89 -7.21
N ARG A 26 -8.90 -16.67 -7.62
CA ARG A 26 -9.95 -15.89 -6.96
C ARG A 26 -9.72 -15.72 -5.44
N VAL A 27 -8.51 -15.44 -5.04
CA VAL A 27 -8.13 -15.18 -3.64
C VAL A 27 -8.34 -13.70 -3.28
N LEU A 28 -8.45 -13.39 -1.99
CA LEU A 28 -8.56 -12.00 -1.53
C LEU A 28 -7.33 -11.20 -1.95
N GLY A 29 -7.58 -10.11 -2.66
CA GLY A 29 -6.60 -9.18 -3.19
C GLY A 29 -7.04 -7.73 -3.11
N GLY A 30 -6.38 -6.89 -3.90
CA GLY A 30 -6.64 -5.46 -3.94
C GLY A 30 -5.82 -4.64 -2.95
N ALA A 31 -5.42 -3.45 -3.37
CA ALA A 31 -4.47 -2.60 -2.64
C ALA A 31 -4.92 -2.24 -1.22
N ALA A 32 -6.23 -1.95 -1.01
CA ALA A 32 -6.75 -1.64 0.32
C ALA A 32 -6.78 -2.86 1.25
N SER A 33 -6.91 -4.08 0.71
CA SER A 33 -6.90 -5.31 1.50
C SER A 33 -5.54 -5.51 2.18
N TYR A 34 -4.48 -5.57 1.39
CA TYR A 34 -3.12 -5.72 1.90
C TYR A 34 -2.73 -4.57 2.84
N ALA A 35 -2.98 -3.34 2.43
CA ALA A 35 -2.59 -2.17 3.20
C ALA A 35 -3.31 -2.09 4.55
N SER A 36 -4.62 -2.31 4.61
CA SER A 36 -5.39 -2.18 5.85
C SER A 36 -5.11 -3.32 6.82
N ILE A 37 -5.00 -4.56 6.33
CA ILE A 37 -4.61 -5.71 7.16
C ILE A 37 -3.22 -5.48 7.74
N CYS A 38 -2.26 -4.98 6.96
CA CYS A 38 -0.94 -4.64 7.45
C CYS A 38 -0.97 -3.50 8.48
N ALA A 39 -1.66 -2.40 8.20
CA ALA A 39 -1.77 -1.25 9.09
C ALA A 39 -2.39 -1.62 10.45
N SER A 40 -3.24 -2.64 10.50
CA SER A 40 -3.91 -3.09 11.74
C SER A 40 -2.96 -3.59 12.83
N TYR A 41 -1.73 -3.92 12.48
CA TYR A 41 -0.69 -4.31 13.46
C TYR A 41 -0.14 -3.11 14.25
N PHE A 42 -0.36 -1.88 13.76
CA PHE A 42 0.21 -0.67 14.32
C PHE A 42 -0.84 0.33 14.79
N THR A 43 -2.07 0.24 14.25
CA THR A 43 -3.11 1.24 14.46
C THR A 43 -4.51 0.66 14.19
N LYS A 44 -5.55 1.51 14.21
CA LYS A 44 -6.94 1.12 13.90
C LYS A 44 -7.33 1.64 12.52
N PRO A 45 -7.19 0.84 11.46
CA PRO A 45 -7.57 1.24 10.12
C PRO A 45 -9.07 1.11 9.87
N SER A 46 -9.61 1.99 9.02
CA SER A 46 -10.89 1.84 8.34
C SER A 46 -10.70 1.80 6.84
N VAL A 47 -11.53 1.03 6.13
CA VAL A 47 -11.46 0.87 4.68
C VAL A 47 -12.68 1.50 4.02
N VAL A 48 -12.43 2.23 2.92
CA VAL A 48 -13.46 2.68 1.98
C VAL A 48 -13.17 2.05 0.62
N ALA A 49 -14.07 1.20 0.18
CA ALA A 49 -13.99 0.43 -1.05
C ALA A 49 -15.39 0.04 -1.54
N VAL A 50 -15.48 -0.68 -2.65
CA VAL A 50 -16.70 -1.30 -3.14
C VAL A 50 -16.43 -2.75 -3.51
N VAL A 51 -17.38 -3.62 -3.23
CA VAL A 51 -17.37 -5.05 -3.58
C VAL A 51 -18.73 -5.47 -4.13
N GLY A 52 -18.76 -6.59 -4.84
CA GLY A 52 -20.00 -7.20 -5.31
C GLY A 52 -20.67 -8.08 -4.26
N THR A 53 -21.84 -8.65 -4.64
CA THR A 53 -22.59 -9.60 -3.80
C THR A 53 -21.88 -10.94 -3.62
N ASP A 54 -20.88 -11.22 -4.43
CA ASP A 54 -20.01 -12.39 -4.37
C ASP A 54 -18.88 -12.28 -3.31
N PHE A 55 -18.78 -11.13 -2.62
CA PHE A 55 -17.83 -10.91 -1.53
C PHE A 55 -18.40 -11.44 -0.22
N THR A 56 -18.25 -12.76 -0.03
CA THR A 56 -18.84 -13.50 1.09
C THR A 56 -18.13 -13.24 2.43
N GLN A 57 -18.63 -13.86 3.50
CA GLN A 57 -18.10 -13.70 4.85
C GLN A 57 -16.64 -14.17 4.96
N GLU A 58 -16.24 -15.20 4.25
CA GLU A 58 -14.85 -15.73 4.26
C GLU A 58 -13.81 -14.68 3.83
N TYR A 59 -14.16 -13.79 2.86
CA TYR A 59 -13.31 -12.69 2.42
C TYR A 59 -13.33 -11.49 3.36
N ARG A 60 -14.37 -11.35 4.21
CA ARG A 60 -14.48 -10.32 5.26
C ARG A 60 -13.70 -10.69 6.51
N ASP A 61 -13.62 -11.98 6.80
CA ASP A 61 -13.02 -12.51 8.03
C ASP A 61 -11.57 -12.05 8.27
N PRO A 62 -10.65 -12.00 7.27
CA PRO A 62 -9.30 -11.49 7.47
C PRO A 62 -9.26 -10.05 8.00
N PHE A 63 -10.16 -9.18 7.56
CA PHE A 63 -10.27 -7.81 8.06
C PHE A 63 -10.82 -7.79 9.49
N LEU A 64 -11.93 -8.48 9.73
CA LEU A 64 -12.62 -8.49 11.01
C LEU A 64 -11.76 -9.08 12.13
N LYS A 65 -11.07 -10.20 11.87
CA LYS A 65 -10.12 -10.83 12.80
C LYS A 65 -8.97 -9.91 13.17
N ARG A 66 -8.61 -8.97 12.28
CA ARG A 66 -7.59 -7.96 12.53
C ARG A 66 -8.13 -6.64 13.12
N GLY A 67 -9.43 -6.55 13.36
CA GLY A 67 -10.07 -5.34 13.87
C GLY A 67 -10.06 -4.17 12.88
N VAL A 68 -9.99 -4.46 11.58
CA VAL A 68 -10.14 -3.47 10.52
C VAL A 68 -11.62 -3.10 10.41
N ASP A 69 -11.93 -1.82 10.43
CA ASP A 69 -13.29 -1.35 10.18
C ASP A 69 -13.60 -1.35 8.68
N ILE A 70 -14.50 -2.23 8.28
CA ILE A 70 -14.98 -2.37 6.90
C ILE A 70 -16.41 -1.81 6.71
N THR A 71 -16.91 -0.99 7.62
CA THR A 71 -18.24 -0.36 7.47
C THR A 71 -18.32 0.59 6.27
N GLY A 72 -17.19 1.07 5.77
CA GLY A 72 -17.07 1.85 4.54
C GLY A 72 -16.92 1.02 3.27
N VAL A 73 -16.97 -0.31 3.35
CA VAL A 73 -16.98 -1.19 2.18
C VAL A 73 -18.42 -1.35 1.70
N GLU A 74 -18.74 -0.66 0.60
CA GLU A 74 -20.06 -0.71 -0.04
C GLU A 74 -20.24 -2.07 -0.76
N VAL A 75 -21.42 -2.67 -0.63
CA VAL A 75 -21.79 -3.87 -1.39
C VAL A 75 -22.76 -3.44 -2.47
N LYS A 76 -22.46 -3.74 -3.73
CA LYS A 76 -23.33 -3.47 -4.90
C LYS A 76 -23.75 -4.76 -5.58
N ASP A 77 -24.89 -4.71 -6.25
CA ASP A 77 -25.31 -5.81 -7.12
C ASP A 77 -24.32 -5.99 -8.26
N GLY A 78 -23.84 -7.21 -8.42
CA GLY A 78 -22.83 -7.57 -9.41
C GLY A 78 -21.63 -8.27 -8.78
N LEU A 79 -20.55 -8.40 -9.55
CA LEU A 79 -19.33 -9.09 -9.15
C LEU A 79 -18.31 -8.09 -8.57
N THR A 80 -17.49 -8.58 -7.66
CA THR A 80 -16.32 -7.86 -7.13
C THR A 80 -15.26 -7.68 -8.22
N PHE A 81 -14.50 -6.60 -8.16
CA PHE A 81 -13.31 -6.38 -9.00
C PHE A 81 -12.43 -7.63 -8.99
N HIS A 82 -12.05 -8.11 -10.19
CA HIS A 82 -11.23 -9.29 -10.32
C HIS A 82 -10.07 -9.01 -11.28
N TRP A 83 -8.85 -9.14 -10.76
CA TRP A 83 -7.63 -9.04 -11.53
C TRP A 83 -6.99 -10.40 -11.72
N GLY A 84 -6.45 -10.66 -12.90
CA GLY A 84 -5.68 -11.86 -13.16
C GLY A 84 -4.35 -11.54 -13.82
N GLY A 85 -3.29 -12.16 -13.32
CA GLY A 85 -1.95 -11.95 -13.84
C GLY A 85 -1.02 -13.12 -13.61
N SER A 86 0.15 -13.05 -14.26
CA SER A 86 1.25 -13.97 -14.03
C SER A 86 2.54 -13.20 -13.77
N TYR A 87 3.45 -13.84 -13.11
CA TYR A 87 4.80 -13.35 -12.88
C TYR A 87 5.81 -14.24 -13.60
N ASP A 88 6.89 -13.65 -14.08
CA ASP A 88 8.06 -14.35 -14.59
C ASP A 88 8.86 -15.01 -13.45
N ALA A 89 9.92 -15.73 -13.81
CA ALA A 89 10.72 -16.50 -12.85
C ALA A 89 11.45 -15.65 -11.81
N ASP A 90 11.64 -14.36 -12.07
CA ASP A 90 12.30 -13.42 -11.15
C ASP A 90 11.31 -12.66 -10.23
N PHE A 91 9.99 -12.87 -10.40
CA PHE A 91 8.90 -12.25 -9.63
C PHE A 91 8.88 -10.72 -9.68
N ASN A 92 9.61 -10.08 -10.59
CA ASN A 92 9.71 -8.61 -10.62
C ASN A 92 8.64 -7.95 -11.49
N THR A 93 8.18 -8.66 -12.54
CA THR A 93 7.25 -8.10 -13.50
C THR A 93 5.93 -8.85 -13.51
N ALA A 94 4.85 -8.14 -13.23
CA ALA A 94 3.50 -8.66 -13.36
C ALA A 94 3.00 -8.48 -14.80
N PHE A 95 2.53 -9.57 -15.40
CA PHE A 95 1.86 -9.57 -16.70
C PHE A 95 0.35 -9.71 -16.47
N THR A 96 -0.38 -8.64 -16.70
CA THR A 96 -1.85 -8.67 -16.57
C THR A 96 -2.46 -9.51 -17.69
N LYS A 97 -3.25 -10.52 -17.33
CA LYS A 97 -4.03 -11.37 -18.22
C LYS A 97 -5.42 -10.82 -18.46
N PHE A 98 -6.07 -10.34 -17.40
CA PHE A 98 -7.38 -9.69 -17.45
C PHE A 98 -7.59 -8.71 -16.29
N THR A 99 -8.54 -7.80 -16.48
CA THR A 99 -8.93 -6.81 -15.46
C THR A 99 -10.43 -6.57 -15.57
N ASP A 100 -11.19 -7.29 -14.76
CA ASP A 100 -12.65 -7.19 -14.71
C ASP A 100 -13.05 -6.22 -13.60
N LEU A 101 -13.23 -4.96 -13.96
CA LEU A 101 -13.53 -3.91 -12.98
C LEU A 101 -14.85 -4.14 -12.25
N ASN A 102 -15.86 -4.76 -12.92
CA ASN A 102 -17.15 -5.08 -12.34
C ASN A 102 -17.74 -3.86 -11.60
N VAL A 103 -18.22 -4.03 -10.34
CA VAL A 103 -18.80 -2.92 -9.56
C VAL A 103 -17.79 -1.80 -9.24
N PHE A 104 -16.50 -2.06 -9.33
CA PHE A 104 -15.46 -1.06 -9.09
C PHE A 104 -15.42 0.02 -10.17
N LYS A 105 -15.90 -0.26 -11.38
CA LYS A 105 -15.95 0.71 -12.50
C LYS A 105 -16.68 1.99 -12.12
N ASP A 106 -17.76 1.86 -11.35
CA ASP A 106 -18.62 2.99 -10.96
C ASP A 106 -18.41 3.38 -9.48
N PHE A 107 -17.26 3.01 -8.90
CA PHE A 107 -16.92 3.34 -7.53
C PHE A 107 -16.76 4.84 -7.35
N LYS A 108 -17.45 5.38 -6.36
CA LYS A 108 -17.32 6.78 -5.91
C LYS A 108 -17.18 6.78 -4.39
N PRO A 109 -15.96 6.99 -3.86
CA PRO A 109 -15.74 6.97 -2.43
C PRO A 109 -16.54 8.06 -1.73
N VAL A 110 -17.39 7.66 -0.79
CA VAL A 110 -18.15 8.56 0.09
C VAL A 110 -17.72 8.28 1.53
N LEU A 111 -17.18 9.29 2.17
CA LEU A 111 -16.66 9.18 3.53
C LEU A 111 -17.73 9.50 4.57
N SER A 112 -17.88 8.63 5.57
CA SER A 112 -18.67 8.94 6.76
C SER A 112 -18.07 10.12 7.53
N LYS A 113 -18.85 10.75 8.44
CA LYS A 113 -18.33 11.84 9.29
C LYS A 113 -17.10 11.42 10.11
N GLU A 114 -17.05 10.16 10.55
CA GLU A 114 -15.89 9.63 11.29
C GLU A 114 -14.67 9.50 10.39
N GLN A 115 -14.82 8.94 9.17
CA GLN A 115 -13.75 8.79 8.20
C GLN A 115 -13.20 10.12 7.69
N GLN A 116 -14.06 11.14 7.53
CA GLN A 116 -13.64 12.51 7.19
C GLN A 116 -12.69 13.12 8.25
N ASN A 117 -12.74 12.65 9.49
CA ASN A 117 -11.90 13.11 10.61
C ASN A 117 -10.75 12.13 10.91
N ALA A 118 -10.39 11.22 9.99
CA ALA A 118 -9.25 10.33 10.15
C ALA A 118 -7.95 11.13 10.34
N LYS A 119 -7.09 10.66 11.26
CA LYS A 119 -5.81 11.33 11.57
C LYS A 119 -4.79 11.15 10.44
N ALA A 120 -4.84 10.03 9.77
CA ALA A 120 -3.99 9.71 8.63
C ALA A 120 -4.84 9.13 7.50
N VAL A 121 -4.39 9.35 6.26
CA VAL A 121 -5.03 8.84 5.05
C VAL A 121 -4.00 8.11 4.22
N PHE A 122 -4.30 6.90 3.82
CA PHE A 122 -3.57 6.17 2.80
C PHE A 122 -4.44 6.02 1.56
N LEU A 123 -4.10 6.78 0.54
CA LEU A 123 -4.66 6.67 -0.79
C LEU A 123 -3.93 5.53 -1.50
N ALA A 124 -4.46 4.33 -1.39
CA ALA A 124 -3.88 3.16 -2.04
C ALA A 124 -4.03 3.28 -3.57
N ASN A 125 -3.43 2.35 -4.29
CA ASN A 125 -3.40 2.39 -5.75
C ASN A 125 -4.83 2.28 -6.36
N ILE A 126 -5.39 3.43 -6.74
CA ILE A 126 -6.65 3.58 -7.49
C ILE A 126 -6.57 4.79 -8.42
N ASP A 127 -7.63 5.02 -9.20
CA ASP A 127 -7.76 6.18 -10.07
C ASP A 127 -7.45 7.50 -9.33
N PRO A 128 -6.52 8.33 -9.82
CA PRO A 128 -6.18 9.62 -9.21
C PRO A 128 -7.37 10.58 -9.05
N GLU A 129 -8.42 10.46 -9.86
CA GLU A 129 -9.65 11.25 -9.69
C GLU A 129 -10.39 10.86 -8.42
N LEU A 130 -10.43 9.57 -8.10
CA LEU A 130 -10.99 9.07 -6.85
C LEU A 130 -10.14 9.49 -5.65
N GLN A 131 -8.81 9.44 -5.79
CA GLN A 131 -7.88 9.93 -4.76
C GLN A 131 -8.11 11.43 -4.48
N LEU A 132 -8.28 12.26 -5.52
CA LEU A 132 -8.64 13.68 -5.37
C LEU A 132 -10.01 13.88 -4.72
N SER A 133 -10.99 13.03 -5.06
CA SER A 133 -12.31 13.08 -4.43
C SER A 133 -12.24 12.83 -2.93
N VAL A 134 -11.41 11.88 -2.49
CA VAL A 134 -11.15 11.60 -1.07
C VAL A 134 -10.48 12.80 -0.40
N LEU A 135 -9.44 13.37 -1.00
CA LEU A 135 -8.74 14.55 -0.46
C LEU A 135 -9.66 15.75 -0.21
N LYS A 136 -10.69 15.92 -1.04
CA LYS A 136 -11.71 16.98 -0.84
C LYS A 136 -12.65 16.72 0.33
N GLN A 137 -12.78 15.47 0.78
CA GLN A 137 -13.72 15.07 1.83
C GLN A 137 -13.04 15.00 3.22
N VAL A 138 -11.73 14.70 3.29
CA VAL A 138 -11.01 14.58 4.57
C VAL A 138 -10.75 15.94 5.19
N LYS A 139 -10.84 16.01 6.54
CA LYS A 139 -10.71 17.24 7.31
C LYS A 139 -9.41 17.21 8.11
N HIS A 140 -8.44 18.01 7.70
CA HIS A 140 -7.17 18.25 8.41
C HIS A 140 -6.43 16.97 8.85
N PRO A 141 -6.23 15.98 7.95
CA PRO A 141 -5.39 14.84 8.28
C PRO A 141 -3.96 15.33 8.58
N ARG A 142 -3.33 14.76 9.59
CA ARG A 142 -1.95 15.10 9.94
C ARG A 142 -0.91 14.39 9.07
N LEU A 143 -1.34 13.35 8.33
CA LEU A 143 -0.53 12.55 7.43
C LEU A 143 -1.38 12.10 6.25
N VAL A 144 -0.91 12.35 5.04
CA VAL A 144 -1.48 11.79 3.82
C VAL A 144 -0.39 11.09 3.03
N ALA A 145 -0.56 9.80 2.82
CA ALA A 145 0.30 8.99 1.98
C ALA A 145 -0.47 8.48 0.75
N CYS A 146 0.22 8.32 -0.37
CA CYS A 146 -0.36 7.89 -1.63
C CYS A 146 0.52 6.87 -2.33
N ASP A 147 -0.08 5.83 -2.88
CA ASP A 147 0.55 4.91 -3.84
C ASP A 147 -0.08 5.08 -5.22
N THR A 148 0.61 4.63 -6.26
CA THR A 148 0.18 4.71 -7.65
C THR A 148 0.71 3.51 -8.43
N MET A 149 0.43 3.46 -9.74
CA MET A 149 0.99 2.46 -10.65
C MET A 149 1.19 3.04 -12.06
N ASN A 150 1.93 2.29 -12.87
CA ASN A 150 2.26 2.63 -14.26
C ASN A 150 1.04 3.01 -15.10
N TYR A 151 -0.09 2.31 -14.94
CA TYR A 151 -1.33 2.60 -15.68
C TYR A 151 -1.82 4.04 -15.42
N TRP A 152 -1.87 4.47 -14.17
CA TRP A 152 -2.31 5.83 -13.83
C TRP A 152 -1.29 6.90 -14.21
N ILE A 153 0.00 6.57 -14.10
CA ILE A 153 1.08 7.45 -14.54
C ILE A 153 0.98 7.71 -16.05
N SER A 154 0.65 6.70 -16.85
CA SER A 154 0.53 6.82 -18.29
C SER A 154 -0.78 7.47 -18.74
N SER A 155 -1.90 7.12 -18.07
CA SER A 155 -3.25 7.51 -18.53
C SER A 155 -3.78 8.79 -17.88
N LYS A 156 -3.35 9.13 -16.65
CA LYS A 156 -3.89 10.23 -15.84
C LYS A 156 -2.80 11.05 -15.13
N LYS A 157 -1.66 11.24 -15.78
CA LYS A 157 -0.48 11.93 -15.21
C LYS A 157 -0.80 13.29 -14.60
N ASP A 158 -1.55 14.13 -15.31
CA ASP A 158 -1.88 15.48 -14.84
C ASP A 158 -2.74 15.46 -13.58
N THR A 159 -3.67 14.51 -13.48
CA THR A 159 -4.50 14.33 -12.29
C THR A 159 -3.66 13.79 -11.14
N LEU A 160 -2.76 12.84 -11.40
CA LEU A 160 -1.82 12.31 -10.39
C LEU A 160 -0.91 13.42 -9.85
N LEU A 161 -0.42 14.33 -10.69
CA LEU A 161 0.37 15.48 -10.26
C LEU A 161 -0.43 16.44 -9.35
N LYS A 162 -1.76 16.55 -9.54
CA LYS A 162 -2.64 17.31 -8.63
C LYS A 162 -2.79 16.61 -7.26
N VAL A 163 -2.81 15.27 -7.23
CA VAL A 163 -2.77 14.49 -5.98
C VAL A 163 -1.44 14.72 -5.27
N ILE A 164 -0.31 14.59 -5.98
CA ILE A 164 1.06 14.71 -5.42
C ILE A 164 1.27 16.05 -4.71
N LYS A 165 0.67 17.13 -5.19
CA LYS A 165 0.73 18.45 -4.55
C LYS A 165 0.04 18.53 -3.17
N GLN A 166 -0.80 17.56 -2.84
CA GLN A 166 -1.67 17.59 -1.64
C GLN A 166 -1.34 16.49 -0.63
N ILE A 167 -0.27 15.73 -0.87
CA ILE A 167 0.13 14.61 -0.01
C ILE A 167 1.47 14.87 0.67
N ASP A 168 1.74 14.15 1.75
CA ASP A 168 3.01 14.20 2.46
C ASP A 168 4.02 13.17 1.95
N ILE A 169 3.54 11.98 1.60
CA ILE A 169 4.36 10.81 1.25
C ILE A 169 3.85 10.19 -0.04
N LEU A 170 4.76 9.99 -0.99
CA LEU A 170 4.48 9.28 -2.24
C LEU A 170 5.28 7.98 -2.27
N PHE A 171 4.58 6.87 -2.51
CA PHE A 171 5.18 5.58 -2.81
C PHE A 171 5.19 5.35 -4.33
N LEU A 172 6.29 4.78 -4.82
CA LEU A 172 6.50 4.41 -6.22
C LEU A 172 7.44 3.20 -6.24
N ASN A 173 7.40 2.38 -7.27
CA ASN A 173 8.55 1.55 -7.61
C ASN A 173 9.53 2.33 -8.50
N GLU A 174 10.70 1.75 -8.78
CA GLU A 174 11.74 2.43 -9.57
C GLU A 174 11.30 2.72 -11.01
N ASN A 175 10.55 1.81 -11.64
CA ASN A 175 10.05 2.00 -13.01
C ASN A 175 8.98 3.10 -13.05
N GLU A 176 8.10 3.14 -12.07
CA GLU A 176 7.09 4.19 -11.91
C GLU A 176 7.74 5.56 -11.68
N ALA A 177 8.80 5.63 -10.86
CA ALA A 177 9.53 6.87 -10.65
C ALA A 177 10.15 7.39 -11.95
N ARG A 178 10.79 6.52 -12.73
CA ARG A 178 11.35 6.86 -14.04
C ARG A 178 10.26 7.27 -15.03
N LEU A 179 9.17 6.50 -15.11
CA LEU A 179 8.04 6.77 -16.02
C LEU A 179 7.37 8.11 -15.73
N LEU A 180 7.12 8.41 -14.45
CA LEU A 180 6.45 9.64 -14.03
C LEU A 180 7.29 10.88 -14.32
N THR A 181 8.60 10.80 -14.05
CA THR A 181 9.50 11.95 -14.11
C THR A 181 10.22 12.11 -15.45
N GLY A 182 10.40 11.02 -16.20
CA GLY A 182 11.28 10.95 -17.37
C GLY A 182 12.79 10.96 -17.00
N ILE A 183 13.12 10.76 -15.72
CA ILE A 183 14.49 10.85 -15.20
C ILE A 183 14.97 9.46 -14.78
N TYR A 184 16.10 9.01 -15.34
CA TYR A 184 16.62 7.66 -15.05
C TYR A 184 17.20 7.53 -13.64
N ASN A 185 17.95 8.54 -13.17
CA ASN A 185 18.56 8.53 -11.83
C ASN A 185 17.48 8.73 -10.76
N LEU A 186 17.33 7.75 -9.86
CA LEU A 186 16.26 7.73 -8.86
C LEU A 186 16.33 8.87 -7.84
N ILE A 187 17.56 9.30 -7.48
CA ILE A 187 17.73 10.45 -6.57
C ILE A 187 17.25 11.74 -7.25
N GLN A 188 17.60 11.94 -8.52
CA GLN A 188 17.14 13.09 -9.29
C GLN A 188 15.63 13.04 -9.53
N ALA A 189 15.07 11.86 -9.85
CA ALA A 189 13.62 11.64 -9.95
C ALA A 189 12.91 12.00 -8.65
N GLY A 190 13.41 11.51 -7.51
CA GLY A 190 12.89 11.85 -6.19
C GLY A 190 12.96 13.37 -5.90
N LYS A 191 14.07 14.02 -6.21
CA LYS A 191 14.21 15.49 -6.06
C LYS A 191 13.22 16.26 -6.94
N TRP A 192 12.98 15.80 -8.17
CA TRP A 192 11.99 16.40 -9.05
C TRP A 192 10.58 16.30 -8.45
N LEU A 193 10.24 15.14 -7.86
CA LEU A 193 8.96 14.92 -7.18
C LEU A 193 8.81 15.80 -5.93
N LEU A 194 9.89 15.98 -5.13
CA LEU A 194 9.89 16.93 -4.01
C LEU A 194 9.55 18.35 -4.48
N GLY A 195 10.05 18.75 -5.65
CA GLY A 195 9.70 20.03 -6.29
C GLY A 195 8.22 20.15 -6.70
N LYS A 196 7.44 19.06 -6.67
CA LYS A 196 5.99 19.08 -6.89
C LYS A 196 5.16 19.25 -5.60
N GLY A 197 5.81 19.27 -4.43
CA GLY A 197 5.17 19.58 -3.14
C GLY A 197 5.13 18.43 -2.13
N VAL A 198 5.38 17.21 -2.54
CA VAL A 198 5.46 16.07 -1.60
C VAL A 198 6.67 16.22 -0.67
N LYS A 199 6.56 15.79 0.60
CA LYS A 199 7.64 15.93 1.60
C LYS A 199 8.64 14.77 1.57
N TYR A 200 8.14 13.57 1.28
CA TYR A 200 8.90 12.33 1.28
C TYR A 200 8.55 11.49 0.07
N VAL A 201 9.54 11.08 -0.69
CA VAL A 201 9.40 10.13 -1.80
C VAL A 201 10.04 8.82 -1.35
N ILE A 202 9.26 7.76 -1.34
CA ILE A 202 9.71 6.40 -1.01
C ILE A 202 9.68 5.58 -2.30
N ILE A 203 10.84 5.15 -2.75
CA ILE A 203 11.00 4.34 -3.96
C ILE A 203 11.22 2.89 -3.54
N LYS A 204 10.28 2.03 -3.89
CA LYS A 204 10.34 0.58 -3.68
C LYS A 204 11.26 -0.02 -4.74
N LEU A 205 12.29 -0.76 -4.33
CA LEU A 205 13.34 -1.29 -5.21
C LEU A 205 13.26 -2.83 -5.34
N GLY A 206 12.13 -3.43 -5.01
CA GLY A 206 11.94 -4.89 -5.03
C GLY A 206 12.99 -5.61 -4.18
N SER A 207 13.74 -6.52 -4.80
CA SER A 207 14.82 -7.28 -4.16
C SER A 207 16.00 -6.42 -3.66
N ASN A 208 16.01 -5.12 -3.95
CA ASN A 208 17.03 -4.17 -3.46
C ASN A 208 16.51 -3.29 -2.31
N GLY A 209 15.31 -3.57 -1.79
CA GLY A 209 14.74 -2.89 -0.62
C GLY A 209 14.00 -1.60 -0.93
N SER A 210 14.34 -0.50 -0.26
CA SER A 210 13.63 0.77 -0.42
C SER A 210 14.56 1.97 -0.26
N MET A 211 14.25 3.06 -1.00
CA MET A 211 15.00 4.33 -0.97
C MET A 211 14.08 5.47 -0.55
N LEU A 212 14.57 6.32 0.32
CA LEU A 212 13.98 7.60 0.70
C LEU A 212 14.71 8.75 0.00
N VAL A 213 13.94 9.65 -0.60
CA VAL A 213 14.44 10.96 -1.02
C VAL A 213 13.59 12.04 -0.35
N SER A 214 14.24 12.96 0.38
CA SER A 214 13.57 14.06 1.08
C SER A 214 14.50 15.28 1.19
N HIS A 215 13.96 16.45 1.52
CA HIS A 215 14.75 17.63 1.85
C HIS A 215 15.60 17.46 3.14
N LYS A 216 15.23 16.50 4.01
CA LYS A 216 15.94 16.19 5.25
C LYS A 216 17.08 15.18 5.06
N GLY A 217 17.21 14.59 3.87
CA GLY A 217 18.24 13.62 3.55
C GLY A 217 17.73 12.47 2.66
N ILE A 218 18.69 11.66 2.27
CA ILE A 218 18.49 10.44 1.46
C ILE A 218 18.88 9.25 2.33
N ALA A 219 18.16 8.15 2.20
CA ALA A 219 18.50 6.89 2.84
C ALA A 219 18.08 5.72 1.94
N GLN A 220 18.81 4.61 2.05
CA GLN A 220 18.42 3.36 1.44
C GLN A 220 18.49 2.27 2.50
N LEU A 221 17.48 1.41 2.54
CA LEU A 221 17.46 0.21 3.37
C LEU A 221 17.39 -1.02 2.47
N PRO A 222 18.21 -2.05 2.73
CA PRO A 222 18.12 -3.31 1.99
C PRO A 222 16.77 -4.00 2.26
N PRO A 223 16.41 -5.05 1.51
CA PRO A 223 15.24 -5.88 1.83
C PRO A 223 15.50 -6.71 3.10
N TYR A 224 14.46 -7.27 3.70
CA TYR A 224 14.65 -8.45 4.55
C TYR A 224 14.91 -9.65 3.63
N ILE A 225 16.02 -10.36 3.87
CA ILE A 225 16.45 -11.47 3.02
C ILE A 225 15.63 -12.72 3.32
N LEU A 226 15.02 -13.28 2.28
CA LEU A 226 14.31 -14.56 2.33
C LEU A 226 14.98 -15.57 1.40
N GLU A 227 15.00 -16.82 1.81
CA GLU A 227 15.49 -17.92 0.96
C GLU A 227 14.50 -18.24 -0.16
N HIS A 228 13.20 -18.12 0.11
CA HIS A 228 12.13 -18.43 -0.82
C HIS A 228 11.10 -17.31 -0.91
N VAL A 229 10.80 -16.91 -2.12
CA VAL A 229 9.71 -15.99 -2.45
C VAL A 229 8.61 -16.80 -3.11
N HIS A 230 7.38 -16.70 -2.55
CA HIS A 230 6.24 -17.46 -3.07
C HIS A 230 5.42 -16.64 -4.09
N ASP A 231 5.11 -15.39 -3.75
CA ASP A 231 4.34 -14.47 -4.61
C ASP A 231 4.59 -13.02 -4.18
N THR A 232 4.86 -12.13 -5.15
CA THR A 232 5.14 -10.71 -4.85
C THR A 232 3.92 -9.81 -4.90
N THR A 233 2.74 -10.36 -5.23
CA THR A 233 1.48 -9.60 -5.27
C THR A 233 1.17 -8.98 -3.91
N GLY A 234 0.83 -7.69 -3.90
CA GLY A 234 0.49 -6.96 -2.69
C GLY A 234 1.65 -6.58 -1.77
N ALA A 235 2.91 -6.94 -2.12
CA ALA A 235 4.07 -6.55 -1.32
C ALA A 235 4.22 -5.03 -1.20
N GLY A 236 4.01 -4.31 -2.30
CA GLY A 236 4.02 -2.84 -2.33
C GLY A 236 2.94 -2.21 -1.46
N ASP A 237 1.72 -2.74 -1.54
CA ASP A 237 0.58 -2.29 -0.74
C ASP A 237 0.78 -2.58 0.76
N THR A 238 1.32 -3.75 1.07
CA THR A 238 1.71 -4.13 2.44
C THR A 238 2.78 -3.19 2.98
N PHE A 239 3.81 -2.88 2.17
CA PHE A 239 4.83 -1.90 2.53
C PHE A 239 4.19 -0.56 2.88
N GLY A 240 3.34 -0.01 1.99
CA GLY A 240 2.64 1.26 2.19
C GLY A 240 1.74 1.25 3.43
N GLY A 241 1.01 0.15 3.64
CA GLY A 241 0.14 -0.06 4.80
C GLY A 241 0.90 -0.10 6.12
N GLY A 242 1.97 -0.88 6.20
CA GLY A 242 2.82 -0.97 7.39
C GLY A 242 3.53 0.34 7.71
N PHE A 243 4.09 0.97 6.69
CA PHE A 243 4.74 2.28 6.79
C PHE A 243 3.77 3.35 7.31
N THR A 244 2.61 3.50 6.69
CA THR A 244 1.62 4.52 7.05
C THR A 244 0.98 4.22 8.40
N GLY A 245 0.65 2.95 8.68
CA GLY A 245 0.09 2.51 9.96
C GLY A 245 1.02 2.82 11.12
N TYR A 246 2.31 2.55 10.99
CA TYR A 246 3.30 2.89 12.00
C TYR A 246 3.40 4.40 12.22
N LEU A 247 3.52 5.21 11.16
CA LEU A 247 3.60 6.67 11.32
C LEU A 247 2.33 7.25 11.95
N ALA A 248 1.17 6.70 11.63
CA ALA A 248 -0.09 7.12 12.21
C ALA A 248 -0.17 6.85 13.72
N SER A 249 0.53 5.84 14.24
CA SER A 249 0.61 5.55 15.68
C SER A 249 1.46 6.55 16.47
N LEU A 250 2.34 7.29 15.80
CA LEU A 250 3.25 8.24 16.43
C LEU A 250 2.57 9.60 16.67
N LYS A 251 2.91 10.28 17.78
CA LYS A 251 2.51 11.68 18.01
C LYS A 251 3.21 12.62 17.02
N ASN A 252 4.50 12.43 16.82
CA ASN A 252 5.33 13.20 15.88
C ASN A 252 5.95 12.28 14.85
N TRP A 253 5.30 12.15 13.70
CA TRP A 253 5.74 11.28 12.62
C TRP A 253 6.73 11.97 11.64
N ASN A 254 6.70 13.33 11.55
CA ASN A 254 7.42 14.09 10.54
C ASN A 254 8.90 14.31 10.91
N THR A 255 9.60 13.25 11.27
CA THR A 255 11.05 13.25 11.57
C THR A 255 11.78 12.22 10.74
N LEU A 256 13.04 12.48 10.37
CA LEU A 256 13.82 11.53 9.58
C LEU A 256 13.97 10.15 10.25
N PRO A 257 14.23 10.06 11.58
CA PRO A 257 14.24 8.75 12.26
C PRO A 257 12.92 8.01 12.17
N ALA A 258 11.77 8.69 12.32
CA ALA A 258 10.45 8.06 12.20
C ALA A 258 10.23 7.50 10.79
N ILE A 259 10.57 8.26 9.74
CA ILE A 259 10.46 7.83 8.35
C ILE A 259 11.37 6.62 8.07
N LYS A 260 12.63 6.64 8.52
CA LYS A 260 13.54 5.49 8.36
C LYS A 260 13.01 4.24 9.09
N ARG A 261 12.46 4.42 10.29
CA ARG A 261 11.84 3.30 11.03
C ARG A 261 10.59 2.77 10.31
N ALA A 262 9.79 3.64 9.71
CA ALA A 262 8.63 3.24 8.91
C ALA A 262 9.06 2.47 7.65
N MET A 263 10.15 2.85 6.97
CA MET A 263 10.73 2.08 5.86
C MET A 263 11.14 0.66 6.30
N MET A 264 11.82 0.57 7.44
CA MET A 264 12.21 -0.72 8.01
C MET A 264 10.99 -1.61 8.27
N ILE A 265 9.94 -1.05 8.86
CA ILE A 265 8.66 -1.75 9.08
C ILE A 265 8.03 -2.16 7.74
N GLY A 266 8.00 -1.26 6.74
CA GLY A 266 7.50 -1.57 5.41
C GLY A 266 8.23 -2.76 4.76
N ASN A 267 9.58 -2.77 4.78
CA ASN A 267 10.39 -3.88 4.25
C ASN A 267 10.09 -5.20 4.98
N VAL A 268 10.02 -5.17 6.32
CA VAL A 268 9.74 -6.36 7.13
C VAL A 268 8.33 -6.88 6.89
N MET A 269 7.32 -6.01 6.84
CA MET A 269 5.95 -6.45 6.61
C MET A 269 5.74 -6.98 5.20
N ALA A 270 6.32 -6.34 4.19
CA ALA A 270 6.31 -6.83 2.80
C ALA A 270 6.94 -8.22 2.69
N SER A 271 8.02 -8.52 3.45
CA SER A 271 8.66 -9.83 3.46
C SER A 271 7.74 -10.95 3.95
N PHE A 272 6.77 -10.67 4.82
CA PHE A 272 5.77 -11.66 5.21
C PHE A 272 4.74 -11.91 4.10
N THR A 273 4.34 -10.87 3.37
CA THR A 273 3.36 -11.02 2.27
C THR A 273 3.88 -11.95 1.20
N ILE A 274 5.16 -11.84 0.85
CA ILE A 274 5.74 -12.63 -0.24
C ILE A 274 6.05 -14.10 0.12
N GLU A 275 5.72 -14.55 1.34
CA GLU A 275 5.83 -15.96 1.76
C GLU A 275 4.62 -16.82 1.36
N SER A 276 3.53 -16.22 0.85
CA SER A 276 2.33 -16.96 0.45
C SER A 276 1.53 -16.19 -0.59
N PHE A 277 0.62 -16.87 -1.28
CA PHE A 277 -0.40 -16.18 -2.05
C PHE A 277 -1.37 -15.40 -1.16
N SER A 278 -1.86 -14.26 -1.69
CA SER A 278 -2.87 -13.45 -1.02
C SER A 278 -2.43 -12.92 0.36
N VAL A 279 -3.39 -12.57 1.18
CA VAL A 279 -3.18 -12.05 2.55
C VAL A 279 -3.01 -13.16 3.61
N ALA A 280 -2.95 -14.42 3.23
CA ALA A 280 -3.01 -15.54 4.15
C ALA A 280 -1.92 -15.48 5.24
N ARG A 281 -0.66 -15.32 4.83
CA ARG A 281 0.46 -15.17 5.76
C ARG A 281 0.35 -13.89 6.57
N LEU A 282 0.04 -12.78 5.89
CA LEU A 282 -0.05 -11.46 6.50
C LEU A 282 -1.12 -11.40 7.59
N ALA A 283 -2.32 -11.94 7.33
CA ALA A 283 -3.44 -11.92 8.28
C ALA A 283 -3.20 -12.77 9.54
N GLY A 284 -2.36 -13.81 9.43
CA GLY A 284 -2.06 -14.74 10.51
C GLY A 284 -0.87 -14.35 11.41
N LEU A 285 -0.26 -13.18 11.23
CA LEU A 285 0.87 -12.76 12.03
C LEU A 285 0.48 -12.43 13.47
N THR A 286 1.43 -12.63 14.38
CA THR A 286 1.33 -12.17 15.77
C THR A 286 2.37 -11.07 16.04
N PRO A 287 2.18 -10.24 17.08
CA PRO A 287 3.19 -9.25 17.49
C PRO A 287 4.57 -9.87 17.75
N GLN A 288 4.61 -11.09 18.30
CA GLN A 288 5.85 -11.82 18.58
C GLN A 288 6.62 -12.15 17.31
N ILE A 289 5.92 -12.64 16.26
CA ILE A 289 6.52 -12.97 14.96
C ILE A 289 7.07 -11.71 14.30
N ILE A 290 6.30 -10.61 14.30
CA ILE A 290 6.71 -9.34 13.74
C ILE A 290 7.93 -8.79 14.47
N ASN A 291 7.91 -8.75 15.81
CA ASN A 291 9.02 -8.25 16.61
C ASN A 291 10.29 -9.07 16.44
N LYS A 292 10.17 -10.40 16.32
CA LYS A 292 11.30 -11.29 16.04
C LYS A 292 11.96 -10.90 14.72
N ARG A 293 11.20 -10.78 13.62
CA ARG A 293 11.74 -10.40 12.31
C ARG A 293 12.28 -8.96 12.29
N LEU A 294 11.65 -8.03 12.98
CA LEU A 294 12.18 -6.67 13.14
C LEU A 294 13.53 -6.66 13.86
N LYS A 295 13.72 -7.53 14.86
CA LYS A 295 15.00 -7.70 15.54
C LYS A 295 16.04 -8.30 14.60
N GLU A 296 15.74 -9.40 13.94
CA GLU A 296 16.61 -10.04 12.94
C GLU A 296 17.04 -9.03 11.86
N TYR A 297 16.10 -8.24 11.32
CA TYR A 297 16.42 -7.22 10.34
C TYR A 297 17.31 -6.11 10.91
N THR A 298 17.11 -5.72 12.18
CA THR A 298 17.98 -4.74 12.83
C THR A 298 19.39 -5.30 13.01
N ASP A 299 19.49 -6.58 13.40
CA ASP A 299 20.79 -7.25 13.60
C ASP A 299 21.55 -7.43 12.27
N MET A 300 20.83 -7.67 11.15
CA MET A 300 21.43 -7.68 9.80
C MET A 300 22.05 -6.32 9.39
N LEU A 301 21.59 -5.21 9.95
CA LEU A 301 22.06 -3.86 9.63
C LEU A 301 23.17 -3.36 10.56
N ARG A 302 23.52 -4.12 11.58
CA ARG A 302 24.59 -3.78 12.53
C ARG A 302 25.93 -4.31 12.04
N PHE A 303 26.99 -3.56 12.33
CA PHE A 303 28.37 -3.90 12.00
C PHE A 303 29.24 -4.04 13.25
N ASP A 304 28.65 -3.86 14.43
CA ASP A 304 29.26 -3.93 15.76
C ASP A 304 28.44 -4.81 16.75
#